data_db0063aebafa44f1066ff4e0a3bb89ff
#
_entry.id   db0063aebafa44f1066ff4e0a3bb89ff
#
_cell.length_a   1.000
_cell.length_b   1.000
_cell.length_c   1.000
_cell.angle_alpha   90.00
_cell.angle_beta   90.00
_cell.angle_gamma   90.00
#
_symmetry.space_group_name_H-M   'P 1'
#
loop_
_entity.id
_entity.type
_entity.pdbx_description
1 polymer ?
#
loop_
_entity_poly.entity_id
_entity_poly.type
_entity_poly.pdbx_seq_one_letter_code
_entity_poly.pdbx_strand_id
1 'polypeptide(L)'
;MKLQTMNKSYCFFCVGTGGHVLPAKNLIIELLNSGVSTKSILVVTDSRGVDYFEDLNLEIIKKDFFISKNGVLAYLKNLSSFIRIGVELLRELKEKNVKIIFTTGAYVAPYAALISLLIGSQLFIQEQNKYAGLGNKIASYFPSTVFTSFPETKNIREKNIIFTGPVLNINLIKTESRKSNQDFTIGIQGGSQGSDEINTYLYKFLENNKNIDVNFVHISGPKKDKNNLDNLENYERHEFIKDMNSYYEKIDFQISRGGGGIFEAAYLSIPQLLIPYKYGTTASHQLLNAQYLESLKLAKVVEDYSAFHKILQEVCTFKLNYLDENFDSPIIKVGNVDIFNLITLGEDD
;
A
#
# COMPACT_ATOMS: atom_id res chain seq x y z
N MET A 1 12.33 -29.52 -5.11
CA MET A 1 12.11 -28.06 -5.01
C MET A 1 11.65 -27.58 -3.63
N LYS A 2 10.76 -28.26 -2.88
CA LYS A 2 10.31 -27.83 -1.53
C LYS A 2 11.40 -27.83 -0.41
N LEU A 3 12.54 -28.49 -0.57
CA LEU A 3 13.54 -28.64 0.50
C LEU A 3 14.55 -27.49 0.63
N GLN A 4 14.78 -26.68 -0.40
CA GLN A 4 15.75 -25.58 -0.36
C GLN A 4 15.21 -24.30 0.32
N THR A 5 13.90 -24.08 0.29
CA THR A 5 13.25 -22.91 0.90
C THR A 5 13.17 -22.98 2.43
N MET A 6 13.23 -24.18 3.02
CA MET A 6 13.02 -24.40 4.45
C MET A 6 14.17 -23.93 5.35
N ASN A 7 15.36 -23.63 4.79
CA ASN A 7 16.56 -23.28 5.59
C ASN A 7 16.97 -21.79 5.46
N LYS A 8 16.25 -20.96 4.70
CA LYS A 8 16.57 -19.54 4.59
C LYS A 8 15.89 -18.77 5.72
N SER A 9 16.59 -17.81 6.31
CA SER A 9 16.05 -16.87 7.30
C SER A 9 15.80 -15.52 6.64
N TYR A 10 14.59 -15.01 6.81
CA TYR A 10 14.06 -13.79 6.17
C TYR A 10 13.90 -12.68 7.20
N CYS A 11 14.23 -11.45 6.83
CA CYS A 11 13.96 -10.28 7.64
C CYS A 11 13.26 -9.20 6.80
N PHE A 12 12.05 -8.79 7.21
CA PHE A 12 11.26 -7.77 6.54
C PHE A 12 11.38 -6.44 7.29
N PHE A 13 11.92 -5.42 6.61
CA PHE A 13 11.97 -4.04 7.09
C PHE A 13 10.80 -3.24 6.53
N CYS A 14 9.77 -3.01 7.33
CA CYS A 14 8.57 -2.31 6.95
C CYS A 14 8.01 -1.49 8.11
N VAL A 15 7.91 -0.19 7.95
CA VAL A 15 7.50 0.74 9.01
C VAL A 15 6.42 1.69 8.56
N GLY A 16 5.72 2.28 9.52
CA GLY A 16 4.71 3.29 9.29
C GLY A 16 3.31 2.72 9.18
N THR A 17 2.55 3.22 8.21
CA THR A 17 1.15 2.85 7.99
C THR A 17 1.00 1.78 6.92
N GLY A 18 -0.23 1.35 6.66
CA GLY A 18 -0.56 0.27 5.74
C GLY A 18 0.13 0.31 4.38
N GLY A 19 0.45 1.50 3.84
CA GLY A 19 1.12 1.63 2.55
C GLY A 19 2.44 0.86 2.43
N HIS A 20 3.27 0.81 3.48
CA HIS A 20 4.52 0.07 3.50
C HIS A 20 4.40 -1.30 4.21
N VAL A 21 3.49 -1.42 5.16
CA VAL A 21 3.38 -2.62 6.00
C VAL A 21 2.59 -3.73 5.30
N LEU A 22 1.48 -3.40 4.64
CA LEU A 22 0.62 -4.39 4.00
C LEU A 22 1.30 -5.19 2.87
N PRO A 23 2.09 -4.60 1.97
CA PRO A 23 2.83 -5.38 0.97
C PRO A 23 3.82 -6.37 1.59
N ALA A 24 4.52 -5.97 2.67
CA ALA A 24 5.38 -6.89 3.40
C ALA A 24 4.57 -8.03 4.05
N LYS A 25 3.44 -7.71 4.71
CA LYS A 25 2.54 -8.71 5.29
C LYS A 25 2.04 -9.70 4.24
N ASN A 26 1.62 -9.22 3.09
CA ASN A 26 1.10 -10.08 2.02
C ASN A 26 2.16 -11.06 1.50
N LEU A 27 3.41 -10.62 1.33
CA LEU A 27 4.51 -11.52 0.95
C LEU A 27 4.87 -12.51 2.07
N ILE A 28 4.80 -12.09 3.33
CA ILE A 28 4.98 -12.99 4.48
C ILE A 28 3.91 -14.08 4.48
N ILE A 29 2.65 -13.73 4.21
CA ILE A 29 1.56 -14.72 4.12
C ILE A 29 1.83 -15.72 2.98
N GLU A 30 2.34 -15.27 1.83
CA GLU A 30 2.77 -16.17 0.74
C GLU A 30 3.87 -17.15 1.19
N LEU A 31 4.88 -16.65 1.92
CA LEU A 31 5.94 -17.50 2.47
C LEU A 31 5.37 -18.54 3.45
N LEU A 32 4.49 -18.14 4.35
CA LEU A 32 3.85 -19.05 5.32
C LEU A 32 2.99 -20.10 4.62
N ASN A 33 2.20 -19.70 3.62
CA ASN A 33 1.37 -20.61 2.83
C ASN A 33 2.20 -21.61 2.03
N SER A 34 3.43 -21.25 1.65
CA SER A 34 4.37 -22.15 0.97
C SER A 34 5.08 -23.12 1.93
N GLY A 35 4.88 -23.00 3.23
CA GLY A 35 5.44 -23.87 4.27
C GLY A 35 6.72 -23.33 4.93
N VAL A 36 7.09 -22.06 4.72
CA VAL A 36 8.17 -21.41 5.49
C VAL A 36 7.69 -21.24 6.94
N SER A 37 8.55 -21.64 7.88
CA SER A 37 8.22 -21.54 9.30
C SER A 37 8.18 -20.10 9.79
N THR A 38 7.24 -19.76 10.69
CA THR A 38 7.19 -18.46 11.38
C THR A 38 8.52 -18.14 12.09
N LYS A 39 9.24 -19.15 12.59
CA LYS A 39 10.57 -19.01 13.22
C LYS A 39 11.68 -18.56 12.26
N SER A 40 11.47 -18.71 10.95
CA SER A 40 12.42 -18.28 9.92
C SER A 40 12.14 -16.87 9.41
N ILE A 41 11.11 -16.19 9.92
CA ILE A 41 10.67 -14.88 9.47
C ILE A 41 10.75 -13.88 10.63
N LEU A 42 11.48 -12.80 10.41
CA LEU A 42 11.65 -11.68 11.33
C LEU A 42 11.00 -10.44 10.71
N VAL A 43 10.39 -9.60 11.52
CA VAL A 43 9.84 -8.32 11.08
C VAL A 43 10.44 -7.19 11.89
N VAL A 44 11.10 -6.24 11.24
CA VAL A 44 11.55 -4.98 11.82
C VAL A 44 10.54 -3.90 11.49
N THR A 45 9.85 -3.38 12.51
CA THR A 45 8.81 -2.36 12.35
C THR A 45 8.81 -1.33 13.48
N ASP A 46 8.03 -0.25 13.32
CA ASP A 46 7.79 0.74 14.38
C ASP A 46 6.45 0.48 15.10
N SER A 47 6.15 1.30 16.13
CA SER A 47 4.91 1.15 16.91
C SER A 47 3.64 1.17 16.07
N ARG A 48 3.66 1.82 14.89
CA ARG A 48 2.49 1.93 13.99
C ARG A 48 2.27 0.67 13.15
N GLY A 49 3.33 -0.12 12.96
CA GLY A 49 3.29 -1.30 12.13
C GLY A 49 3.05 -2.61 12.89
N VAL A 50 3.25 -2.62 14.23
CA VAL A 50 3.15 -3.86 15.04
C VAL A 50 1.79 -4.54 14.88
N ASP A 51 0.71 -3.79 15.03
CA ASP A 51 -0.66 -4.32 15.05
C ASP A 51 -1.05 -5.05 13.75
N TYR A 52 -0.38 -4.73 12.64
CA TYR A 52 -0.62 -5.43 11.37
C TYR A 52 -0.18 -6.90 11.35
N PHE A 53 0.72 -7.30 12.26
CA PHE A 53 1.30 -8.65 12.30
C PHE A 53 0.85 -9.50 13.47
N GLU A 54 -0.05 -9.01 14.35
CA GLU A 54 -0.50 -9.72 15.56
C GLU A 54 -1.11 -11.10 15.27
N ASP A 55 -1.75 -11.24 14.11
CA ASP A 55 -2.41 -12.48 13.67
C ASP A 55 -1.45 -13.54 13.10
N LEU A 56 -0.16 -13.25 12.91
CA LEU A 56 0.78 -14.11 12.21
C LEU A 56 1.76 -14.86 13.13
N ASN A 57 1.75 -14.60 14.43
CA ASN A 57 2.65 -15.20 15.42
C ASN A 57 4.14 -15.19 14.99
N LEU A 58 4.61 -14.01 14.55
CA LEU A 58 5.97 -13.77 14.08
C LEU A 58 6.84 -13.16 15.16
N GLU A 59 8.15 -13.30 15.02
CA GLU A 59 9.10 -12.54 15.82
C GLU A 59 9.20 -11.10 15.29
N ILE A 60 8.79 -10.12 16.12
CA ILE A 60 8.76 -8.69 15.78
C ILE A 60 9.84 -7.94 16.56
N ILE A 61 10.75 -7.30 15.83
CA ILE A 61 11.75 -6.39 16.38
C ILE A 61 11.19 -4.97 16.25
N LYS A 62 10.59 -4.50 17.34
CA LYS A 62 10.04 -3.15 17.40
C LYS A 62 11.13 -2.12 17.64
N LYS A 63 11.28 -1.17 16.71
CA LYS A 63 12.21 -0.03 16.83
C LYS A 63 11.53 1.26 16.43
N ASP A 64 11.35 2.15 17.38
CA ASP A 64 10.86 3.50 17.12
C ASP A 64 12.04 4.42 16.83
N PHE A 65 12.17 4.81 15.58
CA PHE A 65 13.18 5.73 15.13
C PHE A 65 12.69 7.16 15.36
N PHE A 66 13.06 7.76 16.49
CA PHE A 66 12.67 9.14 16.79
C PHE A 66 13.33 10.11 15.83
N ILE A 67 12.53 10.80 15.05
CA ILE A 67 12.94 11.99 14.30
C ILE A 67 12.36 13.21 15.03
N SER A 68 13.12 13.76 15.99
CA SER A 68 12.78 15.07 16.58
C SER A 68 13.06 16.16 15.56
N LYS A 69 12.07 17.04 15.31
CA LYS A 69 12.15 18.04 14.24
C LYS A 69 12.85 19.34 14.60
N ASN A 70 13.25 19.58 15.88
CA ASN A 70 13.66 20.90 16.33
C ASN A 70 15.04 20.91 17.02
N GLY A 71 16.00 21.57 16.38
CA GLY A 71 17.28 22.01 16.97
C GLY A 71 18.48 21.07 16.75
N VAL A 72 19.70 21.66 16.82
CA VAL A 72 20.97 20.93 16.60
C VAL A 72 21.18 19.79 17.59
N LEU A 73 20.82 20.00 18.86
CA LEU A 73 20.90 18.96 19.90
C LEU A 73 19.97 17.78 19.63
N ALA A 74 18.78 18.03 19.07
CA ALA A 74 17.86 16.99 18.66
C ALA A 74 18.41 16.19 17.48
N TYR A 75 19.08 16.86 16.53
CA TYR A 75 19.75 16.19 15.42
C TYR A 75 20.87 15.27 15.88
N LEU A 76 21.72 15.70 16.83
CA LEU A 76 22.80 14.87 17.40
C LEU A 76 22.24 13.68 18.19
N LYS A 77 21.18 13.86 18.99
CA LYS A 77 20.50 12.77 19.68
C LYS A 77 19.87 11.77 18.69
N ASN A 78 19.29 12.27 17.63
CA ASN A 78 18.73 11.41 16.58
C ASN A 78 19.84 10.58 15.92
N LEU A 79 20.97 11.22 15.56
CA LEU A 79 22.10 10.51 14.95
C LEU A 79 22.67 9.41 15.85
N SER A 80 22.85 9.69 17.15
CA SER A 80 23.33 8.67 18.11
C SER A 80 22.33 7.52 18.28
N SER A 81 21.04 7.81 18.32
CA SER A 81 19.97 6.78 18.37
C SER A 81 19.96 5.96 17.08
N PHE A 82 20.12 6.59 15.94
CA PHE A 82 20.25 5.94 14.65
C PHE A 82 21.40 4.93 14.63
N ILE A 83 22.59 5.36 15.04
CA ILE A 83 23.76 4.46 15.09
C ILE A 83 23.53 3.32 16.05
N ARG A 84 23.03 3.60 17.26
CA ARG A 84 22.73 2.56 18.27
C ARG A 84 21.76 1.52 17.75
N ILE A 85 20.62 1.94 17.22
CA ILE A 85 19.61 1.05 16.65
C ILE A 85 20.21 0.22 15.51
N GLY A 86 21.01 0.83 14.63
CA GLY A 86 21.70 0.13 13.56
C GLY A 86 22.64 -0.96 14.07
N VAL A 87 23.42 -0.68 15.12
CA VAL A 87 24.34 -1.66 15.73
C VAL A 87 23.57 -2.78 16.42
N GLU A 88 22.48 -2.48 17.14
CA GLU A 88 21.62 -3.49 17.77
C GLU A 88 21.03 -4.43 16.71
N LEU A 89 20.42 -3.87 15.65
CA LEU A 89 19.86 -4.67 14.55
C LEU A 89 20.92 -5.51 13.84
N LEU A 90 22.10 -4.92 13.57
CA LEU A 90 23.21 -5.64 12.94
C LEU A 90 23.61 -6.89 13.73
N ARG A 91 23.76 -6.76 15.07
CA ARG A 91 24.13 -7.89 15.96
C ARG A 91 23.03 -8.95 15.94
N GLU A 92 21.79 -8.53 16.15
CA GLU A 92 20.64 -9.42 16.23
C GLU A 92 20.43 -10.21 14.92
N LEU A 93 20.49 -9.54 13.76
CA LEU A 93 20.31 -10.20 12.47
C LEU A 93 21.49 -11.10 12.09
N LYS A 94 22.71 -10.74 12.52
CA LYS A 94 23.90 -11.60 12.36
C LYS A 94 23.81 -12.86 13.21
N GLU A 95 23.42 -12.75 14.48
CA GLU A 95 23.22 -13.90 15.38
C GLU A 95 22.14 -14.85 14.87
N LYS A 96 21.06 -14.31 14.28
CA LYS A 96 19.98 -15.09 13.67
C LYS A 96 20.31 -15.61 12.26
N ASN A 97 21.54 -15.36 11.77
CA ASN A 97 22.02 -15.80 10.45
C ASN A 97 21.05 -15.47 9.31
N VAL A 98 20.52 -14.24 9.30
CA VAL A 98 19.58 -13.76 8.26
C VAL A 98 20.25 -13.81 6.89
N LYS A 99 19.60 -14.46 5.92
CA LYS A 99 20.10 -14.62 4.55
C LYS A 99 19.43 -13.69 3.55
N ILE A 100 18.19 -13.32 3.82
CA ILE A 100 17.39 -12.50 2.93
C ILE A 100 16.85 -11.33 3.74
N ILE A 101 17.10 -10.12 3.25
CA ILE A 101 16.52 -8.88 3.75
C ILE A 101 15.60 -8.31 2.68
N PHE A 102 14.36 -8.05 3.06
CA PHE A 102 13.35 -7.43 2.21
C PHE A 102 12.90 -6.10 2.81
N THR A 103 12.78 -5.06 2.01
CA THR A 103 12.25 -3.77 2.47
C THR A 103 11.22 -3.19 1.52
N THR A 104 10.17 -2.61 2.08
CA THR A 104 9.13 -1.88 1.34
C THR A 104 9.35 -0.37 1.33
N GLY A 105 10.51 0.10 1.81
CA GLY A 105 10.86 1.51 1.76
C GLY A 105 10.81 2.25 3.09
N ALA A 106 10.39 3.50 3.04
CA ALA A 106 10.45 4.46 4.13
C ALA A 106 11.89 4.69 4.64
N TYR A 107 12.03 5.25 5.85
CA TYR A 107 13.33 5.60 6.45
C TYR A 107 14.15 4.39 6.90
N VAL A 108 13.58 3.19 6.93
CA VAL A 108 14.30 1.95 7.31
C VAL A 108 15.03 1.29 6.15
N ALA A 109 14.69 1.63 4.89
CA ALA A 109 15.33 1.00 3.73
C ALA A 109 16.86 1.21 3.68
N PRO A 110 17.43 2.40 4.00
CA PRO A 110 18.88 2.55 4.11
C PRO A 110 19.53 1.67 5.18
N TYR A 111 18.84 1.39 6.30
CA TYR A 111 19.33 0.43 7.32
C TYR A 111 19.34 -0.99 6.78
N ALA A 112 18.23 -1.40 6.16
CA ALA A 112 18.14 -2.71 5.52
C ALA A 112 19.31 -2.92 4.55
N ALA A 113 19.61 -1.90 3.74
CA ALA A 113 20.69 -1.93 2.76
C ALA A 113 22.08 -2.00 3.39
N LEU A 114 22.35 -1.18 4.39
CA LEU A 114 23.65 -1.19 5.08
C LEU A 114 23.87 -2.51 5.84
N ILE A 115 22.86 -2.99 6.55
CA ILE A 115 22.95 -4.24 7.31
C ILE A 115 23.13 -5.42 6.36
N SER A 116 22.38 -5.49 5.25
CA SER A 116 22.52 -6.57 4.27
C SER A 116 23.95 -6.68 3.74
N LEU A 117 24.57 -5.53 3.43
CA LEU A 117 25.96 -5.47 2.99
C LEU A 117 26.93 -5.99 4.07
N LEU A 118 26.73 -5.59 5.35
CA LEU A 118 27.63 -5.95 6.44
C LEU A 118 27.53 -7.41 6.89
N ILE A 119 26.36 -8.05 6.74
CA ILE A 119 26.18 -9.47 7.11
C ILE A 119 26.21 -10.42 5.90
N GLY A 120 26.32 -9.88 4.69
CA GLY A 120 26.36 -10.69 3.46
C GLY A 120 25.01 -11.30 3.09
N SER A 121 23.90 -10.65 3.42
CA SER A 121 22.55 -11.06 3.03
C SER A 121 22.16 -10.51 1.65
N GLN A 122 21.31 -11.22 0.94
CA GLN A 122 20.66 -10.69 -0.27
C GLN A 122 19.65 -9.60 0.12
N LEU A 123 19.70 -8.46 -0.57
CA LEU A 123 18.77 -7.35 -0.39
C LEU A 123 17.75 -7.27 -1.51
N PHE A 124 16.47 -7.28 -1.14
CA PHE A 124 15.36 -7.04 -2.03
C PHE A 124 14.60 -5.77 -1.60
N ILE A 125 14.29 -4.92 -2.56
CA ILE A 125 13.59 -3.65 -2.34
C ILE A 125 12.31 -3.67 -3.15
N GLN A 126 11.17 -3.39 -2.54
CA GLN A 126 9.91 -3.22 -3.26
C GLN A 126 9.53 -1.73 -3.26
N GLU A 127 9.39 -1.14 -4.46
CA GLU A 127 8.90 0.22 -4.64
C GLU A 127 7.46 0.21 -5.16
N GLN A 128 6.58 0.83 -4.40
CA GLN A 128 5.14 0.81 -4.65
C GLN A 128 4.66 1.99 -5.49
N ASN A 129 5.49 3.03 -5.64
CA ASN A 129 5.11 4.28 -6.30
C ASN A 129 5.81 4.43 -7.63
N LYS A 130 5.18 5.15 -8.57
CA LYS A 130 5.77 5.52 -9.85
C LYS A 130 6.99 6.45 -9.70
N TYR A 131 7.10 7.12 -8.56
CA TYR A 131 8.27 7.91 -8.17
C TYR A 131 8.80 7.36 -6.85
N ALA A 132 10.00 6.81 -6.86
CA ALA A 132 10.56 6.13 -5.70
C ALA A 132 10.80 7.08 -4.52
N GLY A 133 10.46 6.61 -3.33
CA GLY A 133 10.74 7.31 -2.09
C GLY A 133 12.24 7.42 -1.82
N LEU A 134 12.64 8.45 -1.05
CA LEU A 134 14.06 8.72 -0.74
C LEU A 134 14.75 7.50 -0.09
N GLY A 135 14.05 6.76 0.78
CA GLY A 135 14.59 5.56 1.41
C GLY A 135 14.98 4.50 0.39
N ASN A 136 14.08 4.15 -0.52
CA ASN A 136 14.34 3.19 -1.60
C ASN A 136 15.39 3.69 -2.58
N LYS A 137 15.38 5.01 -2.90
CA LYS A 137 16.44 5.62 -3.70
C LYS A 137 17.82 5.37 -3.09
N ILE A 138 17.99 5.67 -1.81
CA ILE A 138 19.29 5.48 -1.12
C ILE A 138 19.63 3.98 -1.07
N ALA A 139 18.68 3.12 -0.71
CA ALA A 139 18.91 1.68 -0.63
C ALA A 139 19.30 1.07 -1.97
N SER A 140 18.78 1.58 -3.10
CA SER A 140 19.09 1.07 -4.45
C SER A 140 20.54 1.35 -4.90
N TYR A 141 21.32 2.15 -4.19
CA TYR A 141 22.76 2.28 -4.44
C TYR A 141 23.61 1.13 -3.88
N PHE A 142 23.01 0.29 -3.02
CA PHE A 142 23.64 -0.92 -2.52
C PHE A 142 23.36 -2.11 -3.46
N PRO A 143 24.14 -3.21 -3.37
CA PRO A 143 23.83 -4.43 -4.09
C PRO A 143 22.43 -4.93 -3.71
N SER A 144 21.50 -4.89 -4.66
CA SER A 144 20.08 -5.19 -4.42
C SER A 144 19.36 -5.54 -5.72
N THR A 145 18.26 -6.29 -5.59
CA THR A 145 17.24 -6.43 -6.62
C THR A 145 16.05 -5.56 -6.25
N VAL A 146 15.59 -4.73 -7.18
CA VAL A 146 14.49 -3.80 -6.97
C VAL A 146 13.25 -4.25 -7.73
N PHE A 147 12.18 -4.55 -7.02
CA PHE A 147 10.87 -4.86 -7.58
C PHE A 147 10.04 -3.58 -7.67
N THR A 148 9.44 -3.32 -8.81
CA THR A 148 8.64 -2.12 -9.03
C THR A 148 7.18 -2.45 -9.32
N SER A 149 6.28 -1.64 -8.76
CA SER A 149 4.84 -1.74 -9.03
C SER A 149 4.42 -1.10 -10.35
N PHE A 150 5.30 -0.29 -10.94
CA PHE A 150 5.07 0.40 -12.21
C PHE A 150 6.14 0.02 -13.23
N PRO A 151 5.80 -0.07 -14.52
CA PRO A 151 6.77 -0.38 -15.57
C PRO A 151 7.94 0.60 -15.63
N GLU A 152 7.64 1.89 -15.37
CA GLU A 152 8.60 2.97 -15.33
C GLU A 152 8.56 3.65 -13.96
N THR A 153 9.44 3.24 -13.08
CA THR A 153 9.63 3.88 -11.78
C THR A 153 10.78 4.88 -11.85
N LYS A 154 10.49 6.15 -11.53
CA LYS A 154 11.48 7.25 -11.50
C LYS A 154 12.17 7.33 -10.14
N ASN A 155 13.31 8.08 -10.09
CA ASN A 155 14.05 8.39 -8.86
C ASN A 155 14.66 7.17 -8.14
N ILE A 156 14.96 6.11 -8.88
CA ILE A 156 15.61 4.91 -8.38
C ILE A 156 16.83 4.58 -9.26
N ARG A 157 17.84 3.87 -8.72
CA ARG A 157 19.00 3.48 -9.51
C ARG A 157 18.63 2.36 -10.47
N GLU A 158 19.01 2.50 -11.76
CA GLU A 158 18.65 1.58 -12.86
C GLU A 158 19.49 0.28 -12.90
N LYS A 159 19.86 -0.27 -11.75
CA LYS A 159 20.54 -1.58 -11.69
C LYS A 159 19.60 -2.61 -11.09
N ASN A 160 19.44 -3.74 -11.77
CA ASN A 160 18.64 -4.88 -11.30
C ASN A 160 17.19 -4.47 -10.91
N ILE A 161 16.51 -3.74 -11.80
CA ILE A 161 15.09 -3.42 -11.65
C ILE A 161 14.25 -4.47 -12.36
N ILE A 162 13.29 -5.02 -11.65
CA ILE A 162 12.33 -5.99 -12.20
C ILE A 162 10.92 -5.42 -12.00
N PHE A 163 10.21 -5.19 -13.09
CA PHE A 163 8.80 -4.84 -13.03
C PHE A 163 7.98 -6.08 -12.72
N THR A 164 7.46 -6.15 -11.51
CA THR A 164 6.62 -7.25 -11.01
C THR A 164 5.15 -6.88 -10.94
N GLY A 165 4.83 -5.61 -10.88
CA GLY A 165 3.52 -5.11 -10.45
C GLY A 165 3.43 -4.93 -8.93
N PRO A 166 2.31 -4.39 -8.43
CA PRO A 166 2.07 -4.20 -7.00
C PRO A 166 1.91 -5.53 -6.27
N VAL A 167 2.24 -5.51 -4.98
CA VAL A 167 1.90 -6.59 -4.05
C VAL A 167 0.53 -6.31 -3.46
N LEU A 168 -0.44 -7.14 -3.78
CA LEU A 168 -1.83 -6.99 -3.34
C LEU A 168 -2.17 -7.99 -2.23
N ASN A 169 -3.30 -7.77 -1.57
CA ASN A 169 -3.86 -8.74 -0.63
C ASN A 169 -4.18 -10.04 -1.40
N ILE A 170 -3.59 -11.15 -0.96
CA ILE A 170 -3.75 -12.47 -1.61
C ILE A 170 -5.17 -13.02 -1.54
N ASN A 171 -5.96 -12.51 -0.59
CA ASN A 171 -7.35 -12.92 -0.39
C ASN A 171 -8.34 -12.13 -1.25
N LEU A 172 -7.87 -11.21 -2.09
CA LEU A 172 -8.75 -10.50 -3.04
C LEU A 172 -9.32 -11.49 -4.05
N ILE A 173 -10.62 -11.69 -3.99
CA ILE A 173 -11.35 -12.61 -4.87
C ILE A 173 -12.02 -11.78 -5.96
N LYS A 174 -11.66 -12.07 -7.23
CA LYS A 174 -12.44 -11.58 -8.36
C LYS A 174 -13.76 -12.34 -8.39
N THR A 175 -14.85 -11.69 -8.05
CA THR A 175 -16.19 -12.24 -8.27
C THR A 175 -16.52 -12.15 -9.76
N GLU A 176 -16.82 -13.30 -10.39
CA GLU A 176 -17.05 -13.41 -11.84
C GLU A 176 -18.29 -12.68 -12.36
N SER A 177 -19.18 -12.26 -11.51
CA SER A 177 -20.27 -11.34 -11.85
C SER A 177 -20.87 -10.76 -10.58
N ARG A 178 -20.89 -9.44 -10.46
CA ARG A 178 -21.75 -8.79 -9.49
C ARG A 178 -23.20 -9.08 -9.87
N LYS A 179 -23.98 -9.51 -8.87
CA LYS A 179 -25.39 -9.80 -9.08
C LYS A 179 -26.08 -8.53 -9.55
N SER A 180 -26.69 -8.58 -10.72
CA SER A 180 -27.43 -7.48 -11.37
C SER A 180 -28.62 -6.93 -10.60
N ASN A 181 -28.87 -7.40 -9.38
CA ASN A 181 -30.01 -7.05 -8.52
C ASN A 181 -29.62 -6.32 -7.23
N GLN A 182 -28.39 -5.81 -7.10
CA GLN A 182 -28.01 -4.97 -5.97
C GLN A 182 -28.04 -3.49 -6.37
N ASP A 183 -28.43 -2.64 -5.42
CA ASP A 183 -28.37 -1.20 -5.60
C ASP A 183 -26.93 -0.74 -5.83
N PHE A 184 -26.75 0.20 -6.76
CA PHE A 184 -25.42 0.72 -7.10
C PHE A 184 -24.77 1.37 -5.87
N THR A 185 -23.57 0.93 -5.52
CA THR A 185 -22.89 1.35 -4.29
C THR A 185 -21.54 2.00 -4.59
N ILE A 186 -21.33 3.20 -4.08
CA ILE A 186 -20.07 3.93 -4.17
C ILE A 186 -19.30 3.75 -2.88
N GLY A 187 -18.09 3.21 -2.98
CA GLY A 187 -17.15 3.11 -1.87
C GLY A 187 -16.23 4.34 -1.79
N ILE A 188 -16.00 4.83 -0.60
CA ILE A 188 -15.14 5.99 -0.37
C ILE A 188 -14.06 5.65 0.66
N GLN A 189 -12.79 5.92 0.33
CA GLN A 189 -11.68 5.74 1.28
C GLN A 189 -10.56 6.78 1.12
N GLY A 190 -10.07 7.25 2.26
CA GLY A 190 -8.94 8.18 2.33
C GLY A 190 -7.58 7.52 2.63
N GLY A 191 -7.52 6.18 2.65
CA GLY A 191 -6.41 5.39 3.20
C GLY A 191 -6.56 5.17 4.71
N SER A 192 -5.59 4.49 5.35
CA SER A 192 -5.65 4.06 6.76
C SER A 192 -5.86 5.19 7.79
N GLN A 193 -5.55 6.43 7.43
CA GLN A 193 -5.71 7.62 8.29
C GLN A 193 -6.94 8.46 7.93
N GLY A 194 -7.68 8.06 6.88
CA GLY A 194 -8.74 8.87 6.30
C GLY A 194 -8.22 10.07 5.51
N SER A 195 -9.14 10.89 5.02
CA SER A 195 -8.83 12.09 4.25
C SER A 195 -9.85 13.19 4.48
N ASP A 196 -9.44 14.25 5.19
CA ASP A 196 -10.31 15.40 5.47
C ASP A 196 -10.84 16.05 4.17
N GLU A 197 -10.04 16.09 3.10
CA GLU A 197 -10.47 16.66 1.82
C GLU A 197 -11.54 15.80 1.14
N ILE A 198 -11.34 14.48 1.07
CA ILE A 198 -12.34 13.56 0.49
C ILE A 198 -13.62 13.58 1.32
N ASN A 199 -13.50 13.51 2.65
CA ASN A 199 -14.63 13.58 3.56
C ASN A 199 -15.42 14.88 3.33
N THR A 200 -14.74 16.03 3.29
CA THR A 200 -15.37 17.34 3.06
C THR A 200 -16.08 17.40 1.70
N TYR A 201 -15.46 16.87 0.64
CA TYR A 201 -16.06 16.84 -0.69
C TYR A 201 -17.32 15.98 -0.72
N LEU A 202 -17.26 14.79 -0.13
CA LEU A 202 -18.41 13.89 -0.04
C LEU A 202 -19.56 14.51 0.76
N TYR A 203 -19.26 15.05 1.95
CA TYR A 203 -20.30 15.64 2.82
C TYR A 203 -21.01 16.79 2.14
N LYS A 204 -20.24 17.70 1.53
CA LYS A 204 -20.82 18.81 0.76
C LYS A 204 -21.66 18.33 -0.41
N PHE A 205 -21.30 17.24 -1.05
CA PHE A 205 -22.08 16.64 -2.13
C PHE A 205 -23.40 16.08 -1.60
N LEU A 206 -23.37 15.27 -0.53
CA LEU A 206 -24.54 14.60 0.05
C LEU A 206 -25.53 15.61 0.67
N GLU A 207 -25.06 16.69 1.31
CA GLU A 207 -25.91 17.74 1.83
C GLU A 207 -26.79 18.40 0.76
N ASN A 208 -26.25 18.54 -0.45
CA ASN A 208 -26.94 19.14 -1.59
C ASN A 208 -27.76 18.15 -2.44
N ASN A 209 -27.61 16.85 -2.19
CA ASN A 209 -28.16 15.79 -3.05
C ASN A 209 -28.80 14.66 -2.21
N LYS A 210 -29.78 14.98 -1.36
CA LYS A 210 -30.36 14.03 -0.38
C LYS A 210 -31.18 12.88 -0.98
N ASN A 211 -31.66 13.03 -2.21
CA ASN A 211 -32.59 12.07 -2.86
C ASN A 211 -31.88 11.27 -3.96
N ILE A 212 -30.62 10.92 -3.78
CA ILE A 212 -29.88 10.11 -4.74
C ILE A 212 -30.19 8.63 -4.51
N ASP A 213 -30.52 7.92 -5.58
CA ASP A 213 -30.75 6.47 -5.62
C ASP A 213 -29.43 5.71 -5.80
N VAL A 214 -28.50 5.91 -4.86
CA VAL A 214 -27.15 5.28 -4.82
C VAL A 214 -26.74 5.10 -3.36
N ASN A 215 -26.18 3.96 -3.01
CA ASN A 215 -25.63 3.71 -1.68
C ASN A 215 -24.18 4.18 -1.57
N PHE A 216 -23.79 4.57 -0.35
CA PHE A 216 -22.44 5.02 -0.04
C PHE A 216 -21.87 4.24 1.13
N VAL A 217 -20.69 3.62 0.95
CA VAL A 217 -19.90 2.99 2.02
C VAL A 217 -18.63 3.79 2.21
N HIS A 218 -18.50 4.48 3.33
CA HIS A 218 -17.45 5.45 3.57
C HIS A 218 -16.51 5.05 4.72
N ILE A 219 -15.23 4.83 4.39
CA ILE A 219 -14.13 4.69 5.38
C ILE A 219 -13.55 6.08 5.65
N SER A 220 -14.08 6.76 6.65
CA SER A 220 -13.77 8.16 6.96
C SER A 220 -12.42 8.38 7.66
N GLY A 221 -11.88 7.33 8.28
CA GLY A 221 -10.73 7.42 9.18
C GLY A 221 -11.14 7.71 10.64
N PRO A 222 -10.16 7.72 11.58
CA PRO A 222 -10.42 7.77 13.02
C PRO A 222 -10.90 9.14 13.55
N LYS A 223 -10.90 10.18 12.74
CA LYS A 223 -11.39 11.49 13.15
C LYS A 223 -12.91 11.52 13.26
N LYS A 224 -13.41 11.99 14.41
CA LYS A 224 -14.85 12.20 14.60
C LYS A 224 -15.28 13.45 13.84
N ASP A 225 -15.91 13.27 12.71
CA ASP A 225 -16.60 14.36 12.01
C ASP A 225 -17.95 14.63 12.65
N LYS A 226 -18.28 15.93 12.84
CA LYS A 226 -19.56 16.37 13.44
C LYS A 226 -20.64 16.55 12.35
N ASN A 227 -20.80 15.60 11.43
CA ASN A 227 -21.78 15.72 10.36
C ASN A 227 -23.05 14.91 10.66
N ASN A 228 -24.21 15.51 10.40
CA ASN A 228 -25.54 14.92 10.60
C ASN A 228 -25.94 13.96 9.44
N LEU A 229 -24.97 13.35 8.75
CA LEU A 229 -25.24 12.46 7.61
C LEU A 229 -25.55 11.01 8.04
N ASP A 230 -25.29 10.67 9.32
CA ASP A 230 -25.61 9.34 9.88
C ASP A 230 -27.13 9.01 9.84
N ASN A 231 -27.98 9.99 9.51
CA ASN A 231 -29.44 9.83 9.35
C ASN A 231 -29.88 9.54 7.89
N LEU A 232 -28.93 9.48 6.94
CA LEU A 232 -29.26 9.11 5.55
C LEU A 232 -29.32 7.57 5.45
N GLU A 233 -30.44 7.05 4.98
CA GLU A 233 -30.66 5.59 4.86
C GLU A 233 -29.70 4.91 3.90
N ASN A 234 -29.18 5.66 2.91
CA ASN A 234 -28.27 5.15 1.89
C ASN A 234 -26.78 5.49 2.16
N TYR A 235 -26.42 5.85 3.40
CA TYR A 235 -25.04 6.19 3.77
C TYR A 235 -24.57 5.39 4.97
N GLU A 236 -23.60 4.49 4.75
CA GLU A 236 -22.94 3.67 5.77
C GLU A 236 -21.54 4.22 6.04
N ARG A 237 -21.25 4.62 7.29
CA ARG A 237 -19.95 5.16 7.70
C ARG A 237 -19.18 4.19 8.59
N HIS A 238 -17.89 4.04 8.30
CA HIS A 238 -16.92 3.32 9.11
C HIS A 238 -15.71 4.18 9.42
N GLU A 239 -15.16 4.09 10.62
CA GLU A 239 -13.85 4.68 10.92
C GLU A 239 -12.73 3.87 10.26
N PHE A 240 -12.88 2.55 10.25
CA PHE A 240 -11.94 1.59 9.66
C PHE A 240 -12.66 0.28 9.31
N ILE A 241 -12.27 -0.34 8.20
CA ILE A 241 -12.70 -1.70 7.82
C ILE A 241 -11.47 -2.59 7.78
N LYS A 242 -11.45 -3.64 8.59
CA LYS A 242 -10.33 -4.60 8.67
C LYS A 242 -10.32 -5.55 7.48
N ASP A 243 -11.48 -6.04 7.09
CA ASP A 243 -11.65 -6.91 5.94
C ASP A 243 -12.02 -6.09 4.69
N MET A 244 -11.00 -5.76 3.91
CA MET A 244 -11.19 -5.01 2.67
C MET A 244 -11.89 -5.83 1.57
N ASN A 245 -11.92 -7.18 1.65
CA ASN A 245 -12.70 -7.96 0.70
C ASN A 245 -14.19 -7.65 0.84
N SER A 246 -14.70 -7.62 2.07
CA SER A 246 -16.11 -7.30 2.33
C SER A 246 -16.48 -5.88 1.87
N TYR A 247 -15.53 -4.94 1.89
CA TYR A 247 -15.71 -3.61 1.33
C TYR A 247 -15.77 -3.65 -0.20
N TYR A 248 -14.79 -4.30 -0.85
CA TYR A 248 -14.75 -4.37 -2.31
C TYR A 248 -15.91 -5.18 -2.92
N GLU A 249 -16.43 -6.17 -2.21
CA GLU A 249 -17.62 -6.92 -2.63
C GLU A 249 -18.90 -6.08 -2.67
N LYS A 250 -18.98 -5.06 -1.83
CA LYS A 250 -20.16 -4.18 -1.73
C LYS A 250 -20.19 -3.07 -2.78
N ILE A 251 -19.02 -2.60 -3.27
CA ILE A 251 -18.94 -1.35 -4.03
C ILE A 251 -18.83 -1.58 -5.54
N ASP A 252 -19.47 -0.75 -6.34
CA ASP A 252 -19.45 -0.73 -7.80
C ASP A 252 -18.53 0.34 -8.37
N PHE A 253 -18.22 1.33 -7.56
CA PHE A 253 -17.37 2.47 -7.90
C PHE A 253 -16.57 2.90 -6.68
N GLN A 254 -15.31 3.33 -6.87
CA GLN A 254 -14.47 3.77 -5.77
C GLN A 254 -14.07 5.24 -5.88
N ILE A 255 -14.14 5.97 -4.77
CA ILE A 255 -13.52 7.29 -4.60
C ILE A 255 -12.36 7.14 -3.61
N SER A 256 -11.12 7.51 -4.03
CA SER A 256 -9.98 7.33 -3.13
C SER A 256 -8.81 8.28 -3.40
N ARG A 257 -7.77 8.19 -2.55
CA ARG A 257 -6.44 8.76 -2.78
C ARG A 257 -5.64 7.91 -3.78
N GLY A 258 -4.60 8.49 -4.40
CA GLY A 258 -3.63 7.79 -5.27
C GLY A 258 -2.62 6.91 -4.51
N GLY A 259 -3.06 6.22 -3.45
CA GLY A 259 -2.24 5.29 -2.67
C GLY A 259 -2.33 3.84 -3.15
N GLY A 260 -1.85 2.87 -2.34
CA GLY A 260 -1.80 1.45 -2.74
C GLY A 260 -3.15 0.81 -3.05
N GLY A 261 -4.24 1.22 -2.39
CA GLY A 261 -5.59 0.69 -2.62
C GLY A 261 -6.16 0.91 -4.02
N ILE A 262 -5.56 1.81 -4.82
CA ILE A 262 -5.98 1.99 -6.22
C ILE A 262 -5.73 0.75 -7.08
N PHE A 263 -4.69 -0.01 -6.76
CA PHE A 263 -4.37 -1.23 -7.49
C PHE A 263 -5.29 -2.40 -7.11
N GLU A 264 -5.75 -2.45 -5.87
CA GLU A 264 -6.72 -3.46 -5.43
C GLU A 264 -8.05 -3.27 -6.19
N ALA A 265 -8.57 -2.05 -6.21
CA ALA A 265 -9.78 -1.72 -6.96
C ALA A 265 -9.60 -1.95 -8.47
N ALA A 266 -8.45 -1.55 -9.04
CA ALA A 266 -8.14 -1.79 -10.45
C ALA A 266 -8.05 -3.28 -10.79
N TYR A 267 -7.43 -4.10 -9.92
CA TYR A 267 -7.37 -5.55 -10.07
C TYR A 267 -8.77 -6.19 -10.07
N LEU A 268 -9.67 -5.65 -9.26
CA LEU A 268 -11.07 -6.09 -9.17
C LEU A 268 -11.96 -5.48 -10.27
N SER A 269 -11.39 -4.72 -11.20
CA SER A 269 -12.12 -4.01 -12.26
C SER A 269 -13.17 -3.03 -11.73
N ILE A 270 -12.91 -2.41 -10.57
CA ILE A 270 -13.75 -1.37 -9.99
C ILE A 270 -13.31 -0.03 -10.55
N PRO A 271 -14.18 0.71 -11.26
CA PRO A 271 -13.86 2.05 -11.76
C PRO A 271 -13.65 3.05 -10.62
N GLN A 272 -12.76 4.03 -10.84
CA GLN A 272 -12.30 4.89 -9.75
C GLN A 272 -12.34 6.38 -10.09
N LEU A 273 -12.67 7.18 -9.08
CA LEU A 273 -12.43 8.62 -9.04
C LEU A 273 -11.33 8.92 -8.04
N LEU A 274 -10.20 9.40 -8.51
CA LEU A 274 -9.02 9.59 -7.69
C LEU A 274 -8.80 11.07 -7.38
N ILE A 275 -8.60 11.36 -6.08
CA ILE A 275 -8.26 12.68 -5.56
C ILE A 275 -6.88 12.61 -4.93
N PRO A 276 -5.79 12.82 -5.69
CA PRO A 276 -4.44 12.71 -5.17
C PRO A 276 -4.16 13.74 -4.08
N TYR A 277 -3.36 13.37 -3.08
CA TYR A 277 -2.93 14.29 -2.04
C TYR A 277 -2.01 15.37 -2.61
N LYS A 278 -2.25 16.65 -2.27
CA LYS A 278 -1.61 17.80 -2.93
C LYS A 278 -0.42 18.38 -2.17
N TYR A 279 -0.17 17.94 -0.95
CA TYR A 279 0.79 18.60 -0.05
C TYR A 279 1.97 17.70 0.32
N GLY A 280 3.14 18.32 0.50
CA GLY A 280 4.36 17.64 0.95
C GLY A 280 4.97 16.68 -0.09
N THR A 281 5.94 15.89 0.34
CA THR A 281 6.72 14.99 -0.54
C THR A 281 5.90 13.82 -1.11
N THR A 282 4.78 13.49 -0.49
CA THR A 282 3.88 12.40 -0.93
C THR A 282 2.96 12.83 -2.06
N ALA A 283 2.79 14.14 -2.28
CA ALA A 283 1.88 14.68 -3.29
C ALA A 283 2.23 14.20 -4.71
N SER A 284 3.50 14.32 -5.10
CA SER A 284 3.96 13.90 -6.42
C SER A 284 3.80 12.39 -6.65
N HIS A 285 3.97 11.57 -5.60
CA HIS A 285 3.82 10.12 -5.70
C HIS A 285 2.37 9.75 -6.00
N GLN A 286 1.41 10.29 -5.24
CA GLN A 286 0.00 9.95 -5.42
C GLN A 286 -0.56 10.44 -6.75
N LEU A 287 -0.16 11.63 -7.20
CA LEU A 287 -0.57 12.17 -8.49
C LEU A 287 -0.07 11.28 -9.64
N LEU A 288 1.21 10.91 -9.64
CA LEU A 288 1.78 10.07 -10.69
C LEU A 288 1.18 8.66 -10.70
N ASN A 289 0.88 8.10 -9.53
CA ASN A 289 0.19 6.81 -9.42
C ASN A 289 -1.23 6.90 -10.03
N ALA A 290 -1.98 7.94 -9.67
CA ALA A 290 -3.34 8.16 -10.17
C ALA A 290 -3.36 8.39 -11.70
N GLN A 291 -2.46 9.23 -12.22
CA GLN A 291 -2.31 9.48 -13.66
C GLN A 291 -1.96 8.21 -14.45
N TYR A 292 -1.21 7.30 -13.85
CA TYR A 292 -0.93 6.00 -14.49
C TYR A 292 -2.23 5.19 -14.69
N LEU A 293 -3.08 5.07 -13.65
CA LEU A 293 -4.36 4.37 -13.80
C LEU A 293 -5.31 5.10 -14.75
N GLU A 294 -5.29 6.42 -14.77
CA GLU A 294 -6.05 7.21 -15.74
C GLU A 294 -5.59 6.95 -17.18
N SER A 295 -4.28 6.84 -17.41
CA SER A 295 -3.73 6.50 -18.73
C SER A 295 -4.14 5.09 -19.20
N LEU A 296 -4.42 4.19 -18.27
CA LEU A 296 -4.97 2.86 -18.51
C LEU A 296 -6.52 2.87 -18.60
N LYS A 297 -7.17 4.02 -18.50
CA LYS A 297 -8.63 4.20 -18.43
C LYS A 297 -9.33 3.50 -17.26
N LEU A 298 -8.59 3.15 -16.22
CA LEU A 298 -9.08 2.50 -15.00
C LEU A 298 -9.57 3.50 -13.94
N ALA A 299 -9.28 4.77 -14.15
CA ALA A 299 -9.64 5.84 -13.22
C ALA A 299 -9.84 7.18 -13.94
N LYS A 300 -10.50 8.11 -13.23
CA LYS A 300 -10.49 9.55 -13.52
C LYS A 300 -9.80 10.27 -12.38
N VAL A 301 -8.98 11.27 -12.70
CA VAL A 301 -8.27 12.09 -11.72
C VAL A 301 -8.92 13.45 -11.61
N VAL A 302 -9.20 13.90 -10.39
CA VAL A 302 -9.74 15.24 -10.11
C VAL A 302 -8.92 15.95 -9.04
N GLU A 303 -8.80 17.26 -9.18
CA GLU A 303 -7.98 18.07 -8.29
C GLU A 303 -8.80 19.07 -7.47
N ASP A 304 -10.05 19.31 -7.79
CA ASP A 304 -10.90 20.24 -7.08
C ASP A 304 -12.34 19.74 -6.89
N TYR A 305 -13.08 20.45 -6.01
CA TYR A 305 -14.46 20.11 -5.70
C TYR A 305 -15.40 20.22 -6.91
N SER A 306 -15.19 21.16 -7.83
CA SER A 306 -16.08 21.35 -8.97
C SER A 306 -16.03 20.16 -9.92
N ALA A 307 -14.81 19.70 -10.26
CA ALA A 307 -14.62 18.51 -11.07
C ALA A 307 -15.13 17.24 -10.35
N PHE A 308 -14.86 17.12 -9.06
CA PHE A 308 -15.39 16.04 -8.21
C PHE A 308 -16.92 16.00 -8.24
N HIS A 309 -17.58 17.14 -7.97
CA HIS A 309 -19.03 17.23 -7.94
C HIS A 309 -19.65 16.84 -9.29
N LYS A 310 -19.11 17.37 -10.39
CA LYS A 310 -19.61 17.07 -11.74
C LYS A 310 -19.55 15.57 -12.03
N ILE A 311 -18.38 14.94 -11.83
CA ILE A 311 -18.21 13.53 -12.14
C ILE A 311 -19.06 12.66 -11.22
N LEU A 312 -19.11 12.96 -9.91
CA LEU A 312 -19.92 12.19 -8.97
C LEU A 312 -21.42 12.30 -9.29
N GLN A 313 -21.88 13.48 -9.73
CA GLN A 313 -23.27 13.67 -10.20
C GLN A 313 -23.57 12.79 -11.42
N GLU A 314 -22.65 12.71 -12.39
CA GLU A 314 -22.79 11.85 -13.56
C GLU A 314 -22.83 10.37 -13.17
N VAL A 315 -21.92 9.93 -12.29
CA VAL A 315 -21.87 8.54 -11.75
C VAL A 315 -23.18 8.18 -11.07
N CYS A 316 -23.68 9.05 -10.18
CA CYS A 316 -24.93 8.80 -9.47
C CYS A 316 -26.16 8.79 -10.40
N THR A 317 -26.19 9.66 -11.42
CA THR A 317 -27.34 9.78 -12.33
C THR A 317 -27.44 8.60 -13.28
N PHE A 318 -26.31 8.21 -13.85
CA PHE A 318 -26.30 7.19 -14.92
C PHE A 318 -25.86 5.82 -14.42
N LYS A 319 -25.46 5.69 -13.14
CA LYS A 319 -24.85 4.49 -12.57
C LYS A 319 -23.71 3.99 -13.50
N LEU A 320 -22.91 4.96 -14.01
CA LEU A 320 -21.95 4.73 -15.07
C LEU A 320 -20.74 3.96 -14.56
N ASN A 321 -20.49 2.87 -15.25
CA ASN A 321 -19.17 2.32 -15.34
C ASN A 321 -18.39 3.14 -16.39
N TYR A 322 -17.39 3.94 -15.98
CA TYR A 322 -16.50 4.64 -16.91
C TYR A 322 -15.57 3.70 -17.69
N LEU A 323 -15.61 2.43 -17.36
CA LEU A 323 -15.00 1.37 -18.15
C LEU A 323 -15.96 1.09 -19.30
N ASP A 324 -15.51 1.41 -20.50
CA ASP A 324 -16.23 1.14 -21.75
C ASP A 324 -16.69 -0.32 -21.76
N GLU A 325 -17.94 -0.62 -22.15
CA GLU A 325 -18.48 -1.99 -22.19
C GLU A 325 -17.65 -2.94 -23.08
N ASN A 326 -16.83 -2.38 -23.99
CA ASN A 326 -15.88 -3.10 -24.84
C ASN A 326 -14.44 -3.05 -24.34
N PHE A 327 -14.23 -2.60 -23.09
CA PHE A 327 -12.91 -2.47 -22.53
C PHE A 327 -12.48 -3.79 -21.90
N ASP A 328 -11.63 -4.55 -22.61
CA ASP A 328 -10.79 -5.55 -21.97
C ASP A 328 -9.97 -4.83 -20.91
N SER A 329 -10.43 -4.91 -19.66
CA SER A 329 -9.72 -4.32 -18.50
C SER A 329 -8.26 -4.72 -18.60
N PRO A 330 -7.31 -3.78 -18.69
CA PRO A 330 -5.91 -4.14 -18.74
C PRO A 330 -5.63 -4.98 -17.50
N ILE A 331 -5.07 -6.16 -17.73
CA ILE A 331 -4.72 -7.06 -16.64
C ILE A 331 -3.67 -6.34 -15.80
N ILE A 332 -4.05 -5.94 -14.60
CA ILE A 332 -3.08 -5.42 -13.63
C ILE A 332 -2.16 -6.57 -13.26
N LYS A 333 -0.89 -6.44 -13.63
CA LYS A 333 0.14 -7.40 -13.22
C LYS A 333 0.27 -7.35 -11.71
N VAL A 334 0.19 -8.50 -11.04
CA VAL A 334 0.31 -8.64 -9.59
C VAL A 334 1.63 -9.32 -9.26
N GLY A 335 2.41 -8.68 -8.38
CA GLY A 335 3.78 -9.07 -8.11
C GLY A 335 3.98 -10.17 -7.08
N ASN A 336 2.93 -10.61 -6.38
CA ASN A 336 3.05 -11.54 -5.26
C ASN A 336 3.84 -12.80 -5.62
N VAL A 337 3.42 -13.52 -6.66
CA VAL A 337 4.03 -14.79 -7.08
C VAL A 337 5.43 -14.58 -7.66
N ASP A 338 5.61 -13.56 -8.52
CA ASP A 338 6.92 -13.26 -9.11
C ASP A 338 7.96 -12.93 -8.03
N ILE A 339 7.60 -12.04 -7.09
CA ILE A 339 8.50 -11.66 -5.98
C ILE A 339 8.75 -12.86 -5.08
N PHE A 340 7.71 -13.62 -4.71
CA PHE A 340 7.87 -14.82 -3.91
C PHE A 340 8.88 -15.79 -4.54
N ASN A 341 8.76 -16.08 -5.83
CA ASN A 341 9.67 -16.98 -6.54
C ASN A 341 11.11 -16.44 -6.51
N LEU A 342 11.32 -15.15 -6.80
CA LEU A 342 12.64 -14.55 -6.85
C LEU A 342 13.34 -14.51 -5.48
N ILE A 343 12.61 -14.27 -4.39
CA ILE A 343 13.21 -14.26 -3.04
C ILE A 343 13.43 -15.67 -2.47
N THR A 344 12.71 -16.68 -2.95
CA THR A 344 12.84 -18.05 -2.43
C THR A 344 13.81 -18.90 -3.25
N LEU A 345 13.75 -18.81 -4.57
CA LEU A 345 14.55 -19.64 -5.47
C LEU A 345 15.95 -19.05 -5.72
N GLY A 346 16.11 -17.72 -5.53
CA GLY A 346 17.27 -16.99 -6.02
C GLY A 346 17.20 -16.80 -7.54
N GLU A 347 18.05 -15.95 -8.08
CA GLU A 347 18.34 -15.91 -9.51
C GLU A 347 19.30 -17.10 -9.80
N ASP A 348 18.80 -18.32 -9.75
CA ASP A 348 19.54 -19.48 -10.21
C ASP A 348 19.30 -19.61 -11.72
N ASP A 349 20.39 -19.34 -12.45
CA ASP A 349 20.72 -19.45 -13.88
C ASP A 349 20.50 -18.23 -14.76
#